data_107962c9ebaa85a44edaa5f941f5613e
#
_entry.id   107962c9ebaa85a44edaa5f941f5613e
#
_cell.length_a   1.000
_cell.length_b   1.000
_cell.length_c   1.000
_cell.angle_alpha   90.00
_cell.angle_beta   90.00
_cell.angle_gamma   90.00
#
_symmetry.space_group_name_H-M   'P 1'
#
loop_
_entity.id
_entity.type
_entity.pdbx_description
1 polymer ?
#
loop_
_entity_poly.entity_id
_entity_poly.type
_entity_poly.pdbx_seq_one_letter_code
_entity_poly.pdbx_strand_id
1 'polypeptide(L)'
;ASERSIRESLIRIRVKSDERLPFDKIFFKGDFKQGLQESDAGDWLLPLQMVRLAPSATNKQPWRLVVDENRVHFYEEKTKGYANEKSGDIQKVDLGIAICHFEIAANEQGLKGKFNKKNPDIALPENTEYIITYELEG
;
A
#
# COMPACT_ATOMS: atom_id res chain seq x y z
N ALA A 1 -18.13 -8.26 0.13
CA ALA A 1 -17.47 -9.52 -0.23
C ALA A 1 -17.14 -10.34 1.01
N SER A 2 -17.13 -11.64 0.86
CA SER A 2 -16.80 -12.54 1.93
C SER A 2 -15.30 -12.74 2.05
N GLU A 3 -14.85 -13.22 3.20
CA GLU A 3 -13.47 -13.62 3.43
C GLU A 3 -13.00 -14.64 2.38
N ARG A 4 -13.87 -15.54 1.96
CA ARG A 4 -13.61 -16.52 0.91
C ARG A 4 -13.27 -15.86 -0.42
N SER A 5 -13.97 -14.78 -0.77
CA SER A 5 -13.76 -14.04 -2.00
C SER A 5 -12.35 -13.40 -2.05
N ILE A 6 -11.91 -12.86 -0.93
CA ILE A 6 -10.56 -12.30 -0.80
C ILE A 6 -9.50 -13.38 -0.94
N ARG A 7 -9.70 -14.54 -0.30
CA ARG A 7 -8.78 -15.68 -0.40
C ARG A 7 -8.64 -16.16 -1.84
N GLU A 8 -9.74 -16.28 -2.56
CA GLU A 8 -9.71 -16.70 -3.95
C GLU A 8 -8.94 -15.71 -4.81
N SER A 9 -9.15 -14.41 -4.58
CA SER A 9 -8.42 -13.36 -5.28
C SER A 9 -6.91 -13.45 -5.00
N LEU A 10 -6.53 -13.67 -3.75
CA LEU A 10 -5.12 -13.82 -3.38
C LEU A 10 -4.48 -15.02 -4.07
N ILE A 11 -5.18 -16.15 -4.14
CA ILE A 11 -4.67 -17.36 -4.79
C ILE A 11 -4.42 -17.11 -6.27
N ARG A 12 -5.37 -16.48 -6.97
CA ARG A 12 -5.23 -16.16 -8.39
C ARG A 12 -4.06 -15.22 -8.65
N ILE A 13 -3.92 -14.19 -7.82
CA ILE A 13 -2.90 -13.18 -8.01
C ILE A 13 -1.52 -13.72 -7.65
N ARG A 14 -1.43 -14.66 -6.72
CA ARG A 14 -0.16 -15.30 -6.36
C ARG A 14 0.55 -15.96 -7.53
N VAL A 15 -0.19 -16.46 -8.52
CA VAL A 15 0.38 -17.03 -9.73
C VAL A 15 1.24 -15.99 -10.46
N LYS A 16 0.92 -14.69 -10.29
CA LYS A 16 1.64 -13.59 -10.91
C LYS A 16 2.54 -12.82 -9.92
N SER A 17 2.71 -13.35 -8.72
CA SER A 17 3.45 -12.64 -7.67
C SER A 17 4.92 -12.40 -8.02
N ASP A 18 5.51 -13.19 -8.90
CA ASP A 18 6.90 -13.02 -9.34
C ASP A 18 7.10 -11.69 -10.08
N GLU A 19 6.01 -11.10 -10.60
CA GLU A 19 6.04 -9.81 -11.28
C GLU A 19 5.90 -8.64 -10.32
N ARG A 20 5.80 -8.91 -9.01
CA ARG A 20 5.61 -7.89 -7.98
C ARG A 20 6.90 -7.67 -7.21
N LEU A 21 7.08 -6.43 -6.74
CA LEU A 21 8.21 -6.10 -5.89
C LEU A 21 8.13 -6.90 -4.57
N PRO A 22 9.29 -7.23 -3.97
CA PRO A 22 9.28 -7.91 -2.67
C PRO A 22 8.57 -7.09 -1.59
N PHE A 23 7.92 -7.79 -0.67
CA PHE A 23 7.14 -7.18 0.42
C PHE A 23 7.95 -6.13 1.19
N ASP A 24 9.17 -6.47 1.59
CA ASP A 24 10.01 -5.58 2.40
C ASP A 24 10.66 -4.44 1.62
N LYS A 25 10.40 -4.34 0.33
CA LYS A 25 10.86 -3.22 -0.50
C LYS A 25 9.80 -2.15 -0.71
N ILE A 26 8.54 -2.47 -0.39
CA ILE A 26 7.43 -1.53 -0.54
C ILE A 26 6.72 -1.27 0.79
N PHE A 27 6.91 -2.12 1.78
CA PHE A 27 6.34 -1.93 3.12
C PHE A 27 7.47 -1.79 4.14
N PHE A 28 7.32 -0.83 5.06
CA PHE A 28 8.36 -0.44 6.00
C PHE A 28 7.78 -0.33 7.40
N LYS A 29 8.64 -0.41 8.41
CA LYS A 29 8.26 -0.33 9.82
C LYS A 29 8.81 0.94 10.44
N GLY A 30 7.92 1.84 10.85
CA GLY A 30 8.26 3.07 11.54
C GLY A 30 8.81 4.17 10.65
N ASP A 31 9.75 3.85 9.79
CA ASP A 31 10.31 4.77 8.80
C ASP A 31 10.86 3.98 7.60
N PHE A 32 11.44 4.67 6.64
CA PHE A 32 11.92 4.03 5.41
C PHE A 32 13.26 3.31 5.57
N LYS A 33 13.85 3.32 6.76
CA LYS A 33 15.15 2.68 6.99
C LYS A 33 15.04 1.17 7.21
N GLN A 34 13.85 0.69 7.62
CA GLN A 34 13.66 -0.72 7.95
C GLN A 34 12.48 -1.29 7.18
N GLY A 35 12.75 -2.27 6.31
CA GLY A 35 11.70 -3.01 5.61
C GLY A 35 10.89 -3.85 6.60
N LEU A 36 9.58 -3.92 6.38
CA LEU A 36 8.68 -4.74 7.18
C LEU A 36 8.69 -6.17 6.65
N GLN A 37 8.85 -7.14 7.54
CA GLN A 37 8.77 -8.55 7.17
C GLN A 37 7.32 -9.03 7.29
N GLU A 38 6.93 -9.99 6.44
CA GLU A 38 5.57 -10.56 6.50
C GLU A 38 5.25 -11.11 7.89
N SER A 39 6.24 -11.74 8.54
CA SER A 39 6.06 -12.31 9.88
C SER A 39 5.80 -11.25 10.96
N ASP A 40 6.16 -10.01 10.71
CA ASP A 40 5.98 -8.90 11.66
C ASP A 40 4.76 -8.04 11.35
N ALA A 41 4.01 -8.35 10.29
CA ALA A 41 2.89 -7.51 9.84
C ALA A 41 1.63 -7.67 10.70
N GLY A 42 1.47 -8.79 11.39
CA GLY A 42 0.30 -9.02 12.25
C GLY A 42 -1.01 -8.86 11.49
N ASP A 43 -1.92 -8.08 12.05
CA ASP A 43 -3.25 -7.84 11.45
C ASP A 43 -3.19 -7.06 10.14
N TRP A 44 -2.05 -6.42 9.85
CA TRP A 44 -1.85 -5.68 8.60
C TRP A 44 -1.51 -6.58 7.41
N LEU A 45 -1.18 -7.85 7.66
CA LEU A 45 -0.66 -8.73 6.59
C LEU A 45 -1.60 -8.82 5.39
N LEU A 46 -2.88 -9.10 5.62
CA LEU A 46 -3.83 -9.25 4.51
C LEU A 46 -4.03 -7.94 3.75
N PRO A 47 -4.32 -6.80 4.41
CA PRO A 47 -4.41 -5.53 3.68
C PRO A 47 -3.15 -5.18 2.90
N LEU A 48 -1.97 -5.42 3.46
CA LEU A 48 -0.70 -5.14 2.77
C LEU A 48 -0.50 -6.06 1.56
N GLN A 49 -0.82 -7.34 1.69
CA GLN A 49 -0.73 -8.26 0.55
C GLN A 49 -1.68 -7.85 -0.58
N MET A 50 -2.86 -7.37 -0.26
CA MET A 50 -3.80 -6.89 -1.28
C MET A 50 -3.26 -5.67 -2.02
N VAL A 51 -2.58 -4.77 -1.31
CA VAL A 51 -1.90 -3.64 -1.94
C VAL A 51 -0.77 -4.14 -2.85
N ARG A 52 0.07 -5.03 -2.34
CA ARG A 52 1.21 -5.55 -3.11
C ARG A 52 0.78 -6.17 -4.44
N LEU A 53 -0.37 -6.83 -4.44
CA LEU A 53 -0.87 -7.56 -5.59
C LEU A 53 -1.84 -6.75 -6.45
N ALA A 54 -2.11 -5.49 -6.08
CA ALA A 54 -2.99 -4.61 -6.85
C ALA A 54 -2.37 -4.28 -8.22
N PRO A 55 -3.21 -4.03 -9.23
CA PRO A 55 -2.69 -3.65 -10.54
C PRO A 55 -2.20 -2.20 -10.55
N SER A 56 -1.22 -1.91 -11.40
CA SER A 56 -0.75 -0.55 -11.62
C SER A 56 -0.37 -0.36 -13.09
N ALA A 57 -0.35 0.90 -13.53
CA ALA A 57 0.02 1.23 -14.90
C ALA A 57 1.44 0.74 -15.18
N THR A 58 1.61 -0.03 -16.25
CA THR A 58 2.87 -0.67 -16.65
C THR A 58 3.58 -1.40 -15.51
N ASN A 59 2.81 -1.86 -14.52
CA ASN A 59 3.30 -2.62 -13.36
C ASN A 59 4.39 -1.89 -12.56
N LYS A 60 4.31 -0.57 -12.47
CA LYS A 60 5.31 0.25 -11.75
C LYS A 60 5.18 0.16 -10.23
N GLN A 61 4.00 -0.20 -9.72
CA GLN A 61 3.78 -0.39 -8.30
C GLN A 61 4.30 0.81 -7.48
N PRO A 62 3.74 2.00 -7.71
CA PRO A 62 4.30 3.25 -7.15
C PRO A 62 4.01 3.46 -5.66
N TRP A 63 3.30 2.55 -5.03
CA TRP A 63 2.95 2.68 -3.62
C TRP A 63 4.08 2.25 -2.71
N ARG A 64 4.22 3.00 -1.61
CA ARG A 64 5.11 2.66 -0.50
C ARG A 64 4.34 2.92 0.78
N LEU A 65 4.37 2.00 1.73
CA LEU A 65 3.60 2.11 2.97
C LEU A 65 4.52 1.96 4.17
N VAL A 66 4.34 2.84 5.15
CA VAL A 66 5.06 2.77 6.42
C VAL A 66 4.05 2.41 7.51
N VAL A 67 4.27 1.30 8.19
CA VAL A 67 3.41 0.81 9.26
C VAL A 67 3.98 1.28 10.60
N ASP A 68 3.13 1.92 11.40
CA ASP A 68 3.50 2.43 12.72
C ASP A 68 2.37 2.13 13.71
N GLU A 69 2.50 1.02 14.42
CA GLU A 69 1.51 0.54 15.39
C GLU A 69 0.09 0.45 14.79
N ASN A 70 -0.79 1.41 15.13
CA ASN A 70 -2.18 1.42 14.65
C ASN A 70 -2.39 2.31 13.42
N ARG A 71 -1.32 2.72 12.76
CA ARG A 71 -1.36 3.59 11.58
C ARG A 71 -0.60 2.98 10.42
N VAL A 72 -1.09 3.25 9.21
CA VAL A 72 -0.37 2.94 7.97
C VAL A 72 -0.34 4.20 7.12
N HIS A 73 0.86 4.68 6.84
CA HIS A 73 1.07 5.89 6.04
C HIS A 73 1.35 5.50 4.60
N PHE A 74 0.61 6.07 3.67
CA PHE A 74 0.72 5.79 2.24
C PHE A 74 1.54 6.87 1.56
N TYR A 75 2.48 6.43 0.72
CA TYR A 75 3.37 7.30 -0.04
C TYR A 75 3.37 6.89 -1.50
N GLU A 76 3.66 7.85 -2.37
CA GLU A 76 3.88 7.59 -3.79
C GLU A 76 5.37 7.73 -4.09
N GLU A 77 5.98 6.70 -4.67
CA GLU A 77 7.32 6.80 -5.25
C GLU A 77 7.14 7.09 -6.74
N LYS A 78 7.45 8.31 -7.13
CA LYS A 78 7.23 8.78 -8.50
C LYS A 78 8.25 8.22 -9.46
N THR A 79 7.79 7.67 -10.58
CA THR A 79 8.65 7.24 -11.66
C THR A 79 8.88 8.43 -12.60
N LYS A 80 10.15 8.75 -12.85
CA LYS A 80 10.52 9.86 -13.71
C LYS A 80 9.87 9.72 -15.09
N GLY A 81 9.22 10.78 -15.55
CA GLY A 81 8.57 10.82 -16.85
C GLY A 81 7.12 10.36 -16.86
N TYR A 82 6.60 9.85 -15.74
CA TYR A 82 5.20 9.38 -15.67
C TYR A 82 4.20 10.48 -15.35
N ALA A 83 4.62 11.53 -14.66
CA ALA A 83 3.77 12.67 -14.39
C ALA A 83 4.03 13.75 -15.43
N ASN A 84 3.00 14.26 -16.10
CA ASN A 84 3.11 15.37 -17.02
C ASN A 84 1.83 16.22 -17.00
N GLU A 85 1.94 17.46 -17.50
CA GLU A 85 0.84 18.42 -17.44
C GLU A 85 -0.38 17.99 -18.24
N LYS A 86 -0.20 17.23 -19.31
CA LYS A 86 -1.30 16.84 -20.21
C LYS A 86 -2.11 15.68 -19.68
N SER A 87 -1.44 14.67 -19.13
CA SER A 87 -2.11 13.43 -18.69
C SER A 87 -2.25 13.34 -17.17
N GLY A 88 -1.69 14.31 -16.43
CA GLY A 88 -1.67 14.26 -14.97
C GLY A 88 -0.74 13.18 -14.46
N ASP A 89 -0.85 12.90 -13.16
CA ASP A 89 -0.05 11.87 -12.52
C ASP A 89 -0.84 10.55 -12.47
N ILE A 90 -0.60 9.70 -13.46
CA ILE A 90 -1.29 8.42 -13.55
C ILE A 90 -0.96 7.50 -12.35
N GLN A 91 0.19 7.72 -11.71
CA GLN A 91 0.56 6.94 -10.53
C GLN A 91 -0.28 7.30 -9.31
N LYS A 92 -0.89 8.48 -9.27
CA LYS A 92 -1.87 8.83 -8.23
C LYS A 92 -3.14 8.01 -8.39
N VAL A 93 -3.53 7.66 -9.61
CA VAL A 93 -4.64 6.73 -9.85
C VAL A 93 -4.28 5.36 -9.29
N ASP A 94 -3.05 4.91 -9.51
CA ASP A 94 -2.56 3.63 -8.96
C ASP A 94 -2.61 3.64 -7.43
N LEU A 95 -2.25 4.76 -6.79
CA LEU A 95 -2.37 4.92 -5.34
C LEU A 95 -3.83 4.81 -4.89
N GLY A 96 -4.77 5.39 -5.63
CA GLY A 96 -6.19 5.25 -5.35
C GLY A 96 -6.64 3.80 -5.39
N ILE A 97 -6.16 3.03 -6.36
CA ILE A 97 -6.46 1.61 -6.48
C ILE A 97 -5.90 0.84 -5.28
N ALA A 98 -4.66 1.12 -4.89
CA ALA A 98 -4.03 0.49 -3.74
C ALA A 98 -4.79 0.80 -2.43
N ILE A 99 -5.19 2.05 -2.24
CA ILE A 99 -5.97 2.49 -1.08
C ILE A 99 -7.30 1.74 -1.02
N CYS A 100 -7.98 1.61 -2.15
CA CYS A 100 -9.24 0.87 -2.23
C CYS A 100 -9.06 -0.60 -1.85
N HIS A 101 -8.04 -1.26 -2.39
CA HIS A 101 -7.73 -2.66 -2.06
C HIS A 101 -7.40 -2.81 -0.57
N PHE A 102 -6.64 -1.89 -0.02
CA PHE A 102 -6.32 -1.90 1.42
C PHE A 102 -7.57 -1.80 2.26
N GLU A 103 -8.44 -0.84 1.95
CA GLU A 103 -9.66 -0.60 2.73
C GLU A 103 -10.61 -1.80 2.68
N ILE A 104 -10.80 -2.39 1.51
CA ILE A 104 -11.64 -3.58 1.37
C ILE A 104 -11.12 -4.71 2.24
N ALA A 105 -9.81 -4.99 2.17
CA ALA A 105 -9.20 -6.07 2.96
C ALA A 105 -9.28 -5.79 4.46
N ALA A 106 -9.04 -4.54 4.87
CA ALA A 106 -9.12 -4.14 6.28
C ALA A 106 -10.54 -4.35 6.82
N ASN A 107 -11.55 -3.92 6.05
CA ASN A 107 -12.94 -4.09 6.44
C ASN A 107 -13.33 -5.57 6.55
N GLU A 108 -12.89 -6.39 5.61
CA GLU A 108 -13.17 -7.83 5.63
C GLU A 108 -12.53 -8.51 6.84
N GLN A 109 -11.41 -8.01 7.31
CA GLN A 109 -10.72 -8.51 8.49
C GLN A 109 -11.31 -8.02 9.81
N GLY A 110 -12.28 -7.10 9.74
CA GLY A 110 -12.87 -6.52 10.92
C GLY A 110 -12.08 -5.37 11.53
N LEU A 111 -11.08 -4.87 10.82
CA LEU A 111 -10.36 -3.69 11.28
C LEU A 111 -11.23 -2.46 11.06
N LYS A 112 -11.30 -1.60 12.07
CA LYS A 112 -12.10 -0.38 12.02
C LYS A 112 -11.17 0.82 12.08
N GLY A 113 -11.08 1.53 10.99
CA GLY A 113 -10.23 2.69 10.90
C GLY A 113 -10.75 3.68 9.87
N LYS A 114 -10.02 4.75 9.69
CA LYS A 114 -10.38 5.77 8.70
C LYS A 114 -9.13 6.45 8.16
N PHE A 115 -9.30 7.04 6.98
CA PHE A 115 -8.23 7.76 6.31
C PHE A 115 -8.23 9.22 6.73
N ASN A 116 -7.04 9.75 7.04
CA ASN A 116 -6.82 11.15 7.42
C ASN A 116 -5.47 11.62 6.92
N LYS A 117 -5.31 12.92 6.79
CA LYS A 117 -4.00 13.51 6.53
C LYS A 117 -3.28 13.68 7.87
N LYS A 118 -2.32 12.82 8.15
CA LYS A 118 -1.51 12.84 9.36
C LYS A 118 -0.07 12.50 9.02
N ASN A 119 0.57 13.39 8.25
CA ASN A 119 1.94 13.19 7.80
C ASN A 119 2.88 13.07 9.01
N PRO A 120 3.57 11.94 9.19
CA PRO A 120 4.46 11.75 10.34
C PRO A 120 5.78 12.52 10.23
N ASP A 121 6.00 13.23 9.11
CA ASP A 121 7.21 14.03 8.88
C ASP A 121 8.52 13.26 9.02
N ILE A 122 8.52 12.01 8.60
CA ILE A 122 9.73 11.19 8.55
C ILE A 122 10.54 11.50 7.30
N ALA A 123 11.85 11.19 7.33
CA ALA A 123 12.71 11.37 6.17
C ALA A 123 12.23 10.50 5.01
N LEU A 124 12.09 11.10 3.83
CA LEU A 124 11.58 10.42 2.64
C LEU A 124 12.71 10.10 1.66
N PRO A 125 12.66 8.91 1.01
CA PRO A 125 13.51 8.65 -0.13
C PRO A 125 13.27 9.64 -1.26
N GLU A 126 14.22 9.75 -2.17
CA GLU A 126 14.08 10.61 -3.34
C GLU A 126 12.82 10.25 -4.14
N ASN A 127 12.15 11.27 -4.67
CA ASN A 127 10.94 11.13 -5.50
C ASN A 127 9.74 10.53 -4.77
N THR A 128 9.71 10.59 -3.44
CA THR A 128 8.64 10.03 -2.62
C THR A 128 7.79 11.15 -2.02
N GLU A 129 6.47 10.99 -2.15
CA GLU A 129 5.50 11.98 -1.67
C GLU A 129 4.50 11.32 -0.72
N TYR A 130 4.24 11.97 0.42
CA TYR A 130 3.19 11.53 1.34
C TYR A 130 1.80 11.73 0.72
N ILE A 131 0.93 10.72 0.88
CA ILE A 131 -0.43 10.75 0.33
C ILE A 131 -1.48 10.83 1.44
N ILE A 132 -1.59 9.81 2.29
CA ILE A 132 -2.65 9.73 3.30
C ILE A 132 -2.28 8.71 4.38
N THR A 133 -2.98 8.76 5.51
CA THR A 133 -2.80 7.81 6.61
C THR A 133 -4.11 7.08 6.91
N TYR A 134 -4.02 5.77 7.08
CA TYR A 134 -5.11 4.97 7.64
C TYR A 134 -4.82 4.75 9.11
N GLU A 135 -5.77 5.12 9.97
CA GLU A 135 -5.61 5.00 11.42
C GLU A 135 -6.74 4.16 12.00
N LEU A 136 -6.39 3.14 12.80
CA LEU A 136 -7.38 2.33 13.50
C LEU A 136 -8.07 3.17 14.58
N GLU A 137 -9.38 2.95 14.70
CA GLU A 137 -10.17 3.52 15.79
C GLU A 137 -9.88 2.74 17.07
N GLY A 138 -9.80 3.42 18.13
CA GLY A 138 -9.55 2.73 19.36
C GLY A 138 -9.09 3.51 20.46
#